data_a9cb3aa51e6d363c4738c3af4cc3f3f5
#
_entry.id   a9cb3aa51e6d363c4738c3af4cc3f3f5
#
_cell.length_a   1.000
_cell.length_b   1.000
_cell.length_c   1.000
_cell.angle_alpha   90.00
_cell.angle_beta   90.00
_cell.angle_gamma   90.00
#
_symmetry.space_group_name_H-M   'P 1'
#
loop_
_entity.id
_entity.type
_entity.pdbx_description
1 polymer ?
#
loop_
_entity_poly.entity_id
_entity_poly.type
_entity_poly.pdbx_seq_one_letter_code
_entity_poly.pdbx_strand_id
1 'polypeptide(L)'
;MEIRWLEDFIALARTRHFSRAADEQHVTQPTFSRRIKLLEEEMGVTLINRQTLPLSLTPAGEEFLTLCEQVTDRVRLTRDRVREISAGQQRRIMVAAPQSLLAHFLPEWLTQLGWQDRMQPYLRATGWVASDYFQALARAECDLAICYWPVGRCDLDIDTSACTYRVIGHERLIPMTGLKADGTPCAQLPGTRQQPVPWLAYPKRGLLGSAVKAHLARLPQSTCLTAQSENLYAAGIKELVLLGYGMSWLPERNVAAE
;
A
#
# COMPACT_ATOMS: atom_id res chain seq x y z
N MET A 1 28.28 1.15 12.05
CA MET A 1 26.80 1.34 12.24
C MET A 1 26.17 0.07 12.76
N GLU A 2 25.42 0.12 13.86
CA GLU A 2 24.71 -1.04 14.46
C GLU A 2 23.22 -0.97 14.10
N ILE A 3 22.56 -2.14 13.94
CA ILE A 3 21.11 -2.18 13.64
C ILE A 3 20.29 -1.45 14.69
N ARG A 4 20.68 -1.52 15.96
CA ARG A 4 20.03 -0.79 17.06
C ARG A 4 19.98 0.72 16.86
N TRP A 5 20.98 1.30 16.23
CA TRP A 5 20.99 2.74 15.95
C TRP A 5 19.97 3.13 14.89
N LEU A 6 19.70 2.23 13.95
CA LEU A 6 18.62 2.42 12.95
C LEU A 6 17.25 2.35 13.61
N GLU A 7 17.05 1.38 14.53
CA GLU A 7 15.82 1.25 15.33
C GLU A 7 15.60 2.48 16.22
N ASP A 8 16.68 2.97 16.87
CA ASP A 8 16.67 4.21 17.66
C ASP A 8 16.27 5.42 16.80
N PHE A 9 16.80 5.53 15.59
CA PHE A 9 16.46 6.64 14.68
C PHE A 9 15.00 6.58 14.22
N ILE A 10 14.47 5.41 13.89
CA ILE A 10 13.05 5.21 13.58
C ILE A 10 12.16 5.63 14.74
N ALA A 11 12.50 5.21 15.97
CA ALA A 11 11.76 5.59 17.17
C ALA A 11 11.76 7.11 17.39
N LEU A 12 12.92 7.77 17.16
CA LEU A 12 13.03 9.23 17.27
C LEU A 12 12.22 9.96 16.19
N ALA A 13 12.26 9.50 14.95
CA ALA A 13 11.49 10.06 13.85
C ALA A 13 9.99 10.03 14.12
N ARG A 14 9.49 8.93 14.72
CA ARG A 14 8.09 8.75 15.08
C ARG A 14 7.66 9.58 16.28
N THR A 15 8.43 9.51 17.38
CA THR A 15 8.07 10.17 18.65
C THR A 15 8.36 11.66 18.66
N ARG A 16 9.32 12.11 17.84
CA ARG A 16 9.84 13.48 17.78
C ARG A 16 10.28 14.03 19.13
N HIS A 17 10.70 13.12 20.03
CA HIS A 17 11.09 13.47 21.40
C HIS A 17 12.12 12.47 21.97
N PHE A 18 13.30 12.95 22.33
CA PHE A 18 14.41 12.10 22.77
C PHE A 18 14.08 11.20 23.96
N SER A 19 13.43 11.73 25.01
CA SER A 19 13.10 10.93 26.19
C SER A 19 12.09 9.85 25.88
N ARG A 20 11.03 10.15 25.10
CA ARG A 20 10.03 9.16 24.70
C ARG A 20 10.65 8.07 23.82
N ALA A 21 11.51 8.44 22.89
CA ALA A 21 12.21 7.48 22.05
C ALA A 21 13.15 6.59 22.89
N ALA A 22 13.84 7.15 23.86
CA ALA A 22 14.71 6.39 24.76
C ALA A 22 13.92 5.39 25.61
N ASP A 23 12.76 5.80 26.15
CA ASP A 23 11.86 4.92 26.92
C ASP A 23 11.37 3.75 26.05
N GLU A 24 10.94 4.02 24.80
CA GLU A 24 10.52 2.96 23.86
C GLU A 24 11.65 1.99 23.51
N GLN A 25 12.88 2.45 23.45
CA GLN A 25 14.06 1.63 23.16
C GLN A 25 14.68 1.02 24.42
N HIS A 26 14.05 1.20 25.60
CA HIS A 26 14.48 0.68 26.90
C HIS A 26 15.91 1.06 27.26
N VAL A 27 16.30 2.30 26.98
CA VAL A 27 17.60 2.87 27.31
C VAL A 27 17.46 4.23 27.99
N THR A 28 18.54 4.69 28.65
CA THR A 28 18.55 6.03 29.22
C THR A 28 18.68 7.08 28.12
N GLN A 29 18.06 8.25 28.32
CA GLN A 29 18.10 9.36 27.35
C GLN A 29 19.54 9.79 26.97
N PRO A 30 20.53 9.86 27.91
CA PRO A 30 21.91 10.16 27.53
C PRO A 30 22.52 9.09 26.58
N THR A 31 22.26 7.82 26.85
CA THR A 31 22.71 6.72 25.99
C THR A 31 22.10 6.81 24.60
N PHE A 32 20.79 7.06 24.54
CA PHE A 32 20.05 7.22 23.30
C PHE A 32 20.59 8.41 22.48
N SER A 33 20.72 9.56 23.12
CA SER A 33 21.25 10.79 22.47
C SER A 33 22.67 10.59 21.92
N ARG A 34 23.52 9.86 22.66
CA ARG A 34 24.87 9.50 22.20
C ARG A 34 24.84 8.62 20.95
N ARG A 35 23.95 7.62 20.89
CA ARG A 35 23.81 6.74 19.72
C ARG A 35 23.37 7.51 18.48
N ILE A 36 22.40 8.40 18.62
CA ILE A 36 21.96 9.28 17.51
C ILE A 36 23.12 10.18 17.05
N LYS A 37 23.90 10.73 17.97
CA LYS A 37 25.06 11.55 17.63
C LYS A 37 26.13 10.74 16.86
N LEU A 38 26.45 9.54 17.32
CA LEU A 38 27.38 8.65 16.62
C LEU A 38 26.88 8.26 15.23
N LEU A 39 25.57 8.11 15.08
CA LEU A 39 24.95 7.85 13.78
C LEU A 39 25.13 9.05 12.82
N GLU A 40 24.88 10.28 13.29
CA GLU A 40 25.10 11.51 12.52
C GLU A 40 26.59 11.68 12.14
N GLU A 41 27.50 11.35 13.08
CA GLU A 41 28.96 11.39 12.84
C GLU A 41 29.38 10.37 11.77
N GLU A 42 28.83 9.14 11.81
CA GLU A 42 29.13 8.10 10.82
C GLU A 42 28.57 8.44 9.43
N MET A 43 27.40 9.07 9.39
CA MET A 43 26.78 9.55 8.14
C MET A 43 27.41 10.84 7.62
N GLY A 44 28.18 11.54 8.44
CA GLY A 44 28.82 12.80 8.09
C GLY A 44 27.89 13.98 7.87
N VAL A 45 26.61 13.85 8.27
CA VAL A 45 25.58 14.87 8.08
C VAL A 45 24.62 14.89 9.27
N THR A 46 24.02 16.07 9.53
CA THR A 46 22.97 16.20 10.53
C THR A 46 21.66 15.64 10.00
N LEU A 47 21.08 14.68 10.70
CA LEU A 47 19.84 14.02 10.35
C LEU A 47 18.61 14.61 11.09
N ILE A 48 18.85 15.21 12.26
CA ILE A 48 17.82 15.75 13.16
C ILE A 48 17.95 17.26 13.28
N ASN A 49 16.89 17.99 12.98
CA ASN A 49 16.78 19.41 13.31
C ASN A 49 16.32 19.55 14.76
N ARG A 50 17.26 19.93 15.64
CA ARG A 50 17.03 20.11 17.08
C ARG A 50 16.50 21.49 17.45
N GLN A 51 16.41 22.41 16.48
CA GLN A 51 15.94 23.78 16.71
C GLN A 51 14.41 23.89 16.65
N THR A 52 13.73 22.88 16.11
CA THR A 52 12.26 22.82 16.03
C THR A 52 11.68 22.10 17.24
N LEU A 53 10.50 22.54 17.69
CA LEU A 53 9.70 21.87 18.71
C LEU A 53 8.29 21.66 18.16
N PRO A 54 7.84 20.41 17.97
CA PRO A 54 8.60 19.15 18.15
C PRO A 54 9.76 19.02 17.16
N LEU A 55 10.72 18.13 17.47
CA LEU A 55 11.86 17.82 16.60
C LEU A 55 11.38 17.42 15.19
N SER A 56 12.16 17.84 14.19
CA SER A 56 11.92 17.45 12.80
C SER A 56 13.15 16.76 12.19
N LEU A 57 12.95 16.00 11.15
CA LEU A 57 14.04 15.47 10.35
C LEU A 57 14.58 16.56 9.41
N THR A 58 15.84 16.47 9.04
CA THR A 58 16.39 17.20 7.91
C THR A 58 16.02 16.46 6.61
N PRO A 59 16.16 17.05 5.42
CA PRO A 59 15.99 16.32 4.15
C PRO A 59 16.86 15.06 4.07
N ALA A 60 18.10 15.11 4.59
CA ALA A 60 18.95 13.93 4.70
C ALA A 60 18.40 12.91 5.71
N GLY A 61 17.77 13.37 6.79
CA GLY A 61 17.12 12.53 7.79
C GLY A 61 15.89 11.79 7.23
N GLU A 62 15.10 12.41 6.39
CA GLU A 62 13.94 11.77 5.73
C GLU A 62 14.40 10.65 4.78
N GLU A 63 15.43 10.89 3.98
CA GLU A 63 16.01 9.87 3.12
C GLU A 63 16.61 8.72 3.94
N PHE A 64 17.34 9.08 5.01
CA PHE A 64 17.94 8.09 5.90
C PHE A 64 16.90 7.26 6.67
N LEU A 65 15.73 7.84 7.04
CA LEU A 65 14.62 7.11 7.66
C LEU A 65 14.13 5.99 6.74
N THR A 66 13.97 6.29 5.46
CA THR A 66 13.57 5.28 4.46
C THR A 66 14.55 4.10 4.43
N LEU A 67 15.87 4.37 4.46
CA LEU A 67 16.88 3.32 4.55
C LEU A 67 16.78 2.53 5.86
N CYS A 68 16.61 3.21 7.00
CA CYS A 68 16.50 2.57 8.30
C CYS A 68 15.33 1.56 8.34
N GLU A 69 14.17 1.96 7.86
CA GLU A 69 12.98 1.11 7.79
C GLU A 69 13.22 -0.11 6.89
N GLN A 70 13.80 0.09 5.71
CA GLN A 70 14.13 -0.99 4.78
C GLN A 70 15.10 -2.01 5.37
N VAL A 71 16.17 -1.55 6.01
CA VAL A 71 17.21 -2.43 6.59
C VAL A 71 16.65 -3.20 7.79
N THR A 72 15.97 -2.54 8.73
CA THR A 72 15.41 -3.19 9.91
C THR A 72 14.34 -4.22 9.55
N ASP A 73 13.46 -3.90 8.59
CA ASP A 73 12.47 -4.84 8.08
C ASP A 73 13.13 -6.04 7.39
N ARG A 74 14.16 -5.81 6.60
CA ARG A 74 14.90 -6.89 5.94
C ARG A 74 15.53 -7.85 6.94
N VAL A 75 16.16 -7.30 7.96
CA VAL A 75 16.78 -8.11 9.02
C VAL A 75 15.73 -8.91 9.76
N ARG A 76 14.58 -8.31 10.09
CA ARG A 76 13.46 -9.00 10.76
C ARG A 76 12.94 -10.16 9.92
N LEU A 77 12.61 -9.93 8.66
CA LEU A 77 12.14 -10.95 7.73
C LEU A 77 13.15 -12.10 7.59
N THR A 78 14.44 -11.76 7.51
CA THR A 78 15.50 -12.77 7.40
C THR A 78 15.61 -13.60 8.67
N ARG A 79 15.52 -12.97 9.85
CA ARG A 79 15.53 -13.70 11.15
C ARG A 79 14.34 -14.65 11.26
N ASP A 80 13.17 -14.25 10.86
CA ASP A 80 11.97 -15.09 10.89
C ASP A 80 12.12 -16.28 9.94
N ARG A 81 12.63 -16.06 8.71
CA ARG A 81 12.96 -17.14 7.77
C ARG A 81 14.00 -18.13 8.31
N VAL A 82 15.05 -17.63 8.95
CA VAL A 82 16.08 -18.49 9.57
C VAL A 82 15.48 -19.35 10.70
N ARG A 83 14.58 -18.78 11.49
CA ARG A 83 13.86 -19.53 12.54
C ARG A 83 12.96 -20.62 11.95
N GLU A 84 12.21 -20.32 10.90
CA GLU A 84 11.37 -21.30 10.19
C GLU A 84 12.20 -22.47 9.66
N ILE A 85 13.34 -22.19 9.00
CA ILE A 85 14.26 -23.20 8.50
C ILE A 85 14.81 -24.06 9.68
N SER A 86 15.22 -23.43 10.77
CA SER A 86 15.77 -24.12 11.95
C SER A 86 14.73 -24.98 12.66
N ALA A 87 13.45 -24.61 12.57
CA ALA A 87 12.34 -25.38 13.13
C ALA A 87 11.88 -26.53 12.20
N GLY A 88 12.54 -26.74 11.06
CA GLY A 88 12.14 -27.75 10.08
C GLY A 88 10.79 -27.48 9.41
N GLN A 89 10.27 -26.26 9.54
CA GLN A 89 9.03 -25.88 8.92
C GLN A 89 9.23 -25.67 7.40
N GLN A 90 8.29 -26.17 6.60
CA GLN A 90 8.30 -25.88 5.17
C GLN A 90 8.17 -24.37 4.96
N ARG A 91 9.08 -23.81 4.17
CA ARG A 91 9.05 -22.39 3.80
C ARG A 91 7.69 -22.01 3.21
N ARG A 92 7.02 -21.07 3.84
CA ARG A 92 5.81 -20.47 3.29
C ARG A 92 6.16 -19.42 2.26
N ILE A 93 5.40 -19.41 1.16
CA ILE A 93 5.52 -18.40 0.11
C ILE A 93 4.83 -17.13 0.61
N MET A 94 5.60 -16.05 0.72
CA MET A 94 5.08 -14.74 1.11
C MET A 94 4.39 -14.07 -0.08
N VAL A 95 3.07 -13.85 0.02
CA VAL A 95 2.26 -13.29 -1.07
C VAL A 95 1.84 -11.87 -0.75
N ALA A 96 2.25 -10.92 -1.57
CA ALA A 96 1.77 -9.54 -1.52
C ALA A 96 0.59 -9.35 -2.48
N ALA A 97 -0.50 -8.74 -2.00
CA ALA A 97 -1.65 -8.43 -2.82
C ALA A 97 -2.44 -7.23 -2.25
N PRO A 98 -3.20 -6.48 -3.08
CA PRO A 98 -4.16 -5.49 -2.61
C PRO A 98 -5.20 -6.11 -1.69
N GLN A 99 -5.71 -5.30 -0.76
CA GLN A 99 -6.71 -5.76 0.21
C GLN A 99 -7.91 -6.47 -0.47
N SER A 100 -8.40 -5.95 -1.58
CA SER A 100 -9.51 -6.54 -2.32
C SER A 100 -9.24 -7.95 -2.82
N LEU A 101 -8.02 -8.22 -3.31
CA LEU A 101 -7.62 -9.58 -3.73
C LEU A 101 -7.36 -10.50 -2.54
N LEU A 102 -6.81 -9.97 -1.44
CA LEU A 102 -6.63 -10.74 -0.21
C LEU A 102 -7.96 -11.17 0.39
N ALA A 103 -9.00 -10.33 0.31
CA ALA A 103 -10.31 -10.62 0.89
C ALA A 103 -11.18 -11.50 -0.01
N HIS A 104 -11.20 -11.24 -1.33
CA HIS A 104 -12.23 -11.81 -2.22
C HIS A 104 -11.69 -12.76 -3.29
N PHE A 105 -10.36 -12.91 -3.42
CA PHE A 105 -9.76 -13.82 -4.39
C PHE A 105 -8.88 -14.88 -3.74
N LEU A 106 -7.94 -14.45 -2.90
CA LEU A 106 -6.89 -15.31 -2.38
C LEU A 106 -7.42 -16.51 -1.58
N PRO A 107 -8.42 -16.37 -0.68
CA PRO A 107 -8.91 -17.48 0.13
C PRO A 107 -9.46 -18.63 -0.71
N GLU A 108 -10.32 -18.32 -1.67
CA GLU A 108 -10.89 -19.33 -2.56
C GLU A 108 -9.83 -19.97 -3.45
N TRP A 109 -8.96 -19.16 -4.04
CA TRP A 109 -7.88 -19.63 -4.88
C TRP A 109 -6.89 -20.55 -4.15
N LEU A 110 -6.51 -20.22 -2.91
CA LEU A 110 -5.66 -21.06 -2.07
C LEU A 110 -6.35 -22.37 -1.69
N THR A 111 -7.65 -22.32 -1.43
CA THR A 111 -8.46 -23.52 -1.11
C THR A 111 -8.49 -24.47 -2.30
N GLN A 112 -8.74 -23.95 -3.51
CA GLN A 112 -8.74 -24.74 -4.75
C GLN A 112 -7.37 -25.38 -5.02
N LEU A 113 -6.27 -24.71 -4.67
CA LEU A 113 -4.93 -25.24 -4.83
C LEU A 113 -4.49 -26.19 -3.70
N GLY A 114 -5.17 -26.20 -2.55
CA GLY A 114 -4.73 -26.91 -1.35
C GLY A 114 -3.44 -26.32 -0.74
N TRP A 115 -3.26 -25.02 -0.84
CA TRP A 115 -2.00 -24.34 -0.48
C TRP A 115 -2.13 -23.37 0.71
N GLN A 116 -3.18 -23.50 1.51
CA GLN A 116 -3.44 -22.63 2.67
C GLN A 116 -2.25 -22.61 3.65
N ASP A 117 -1.59 -23.75 3.84
CA ASP A 117 -0.45 -23.88 4.74
C ASP A 117 0.90 -23.51 4.10
N ARG A 118 0.92 -23.35 2.77
CA ARG A 118 2.14 -23.07 2.00
C ARG A 118 2.31 -21.59 1.63
N MET A 119 1.23 -20.83 1.67
CA MET A 119 1.24 -19.40 1.36
C MET A 119 0.87 -18.56 2.57
N GLN A 120 1.53 -17.43 2.73
CA GLN A 120 1.29 -16.48 3.80
C GLN A 120 1.06 -15.08 3.20
N PRO A 121 -0.07 -14.42 3.50
CA PRO A 121 -0.31 -13.04 3.07
C PRO A 121 0.68 -12.07 3.72
N TYR A 122 1.27 -11.19 2.90
CA TYR A 122 2.10 -10.09 3.37
C TYR A 122 1.21 -8.87 3.65
N LEU A 123 0.71 -8.75 4.88
CA LEU A 123 -0.31 -7.77 5.24
C LEU A 123 0.10 -6.30 5.06
N ARG A 124 1.39 -6.00 5.07
CA ARG A 124 1.89 -4.65 4.76
C ARG A 124 1.57 -4.20 3.33
N ALA A 125 1.44 -5.14 2.41
CA ALA A 125 1.14 -4.87 1.01
C ALA A 125 -0.24 -4.27 0.77
N THR A 126 -1.14 -4.29 1.74
CA THR A 126 -2.51 -3.77 1.58
C THR A 126 -2.55 -2.27 1.27
N GLY A 127 -1.58 -1.50 1.77
CA GLY A 127 -1.44 -0.06 1.54
C GLY A 127 -0.53 0.32 0.37
N TRP A 128 -0.05 -0.64 -0.41
CA TRP A 128 0.90 -0.39 -1.48
C TRP A 128 0.26 0.15 -2.75
N VAL A 129 1.00 1.03 -3.43
CA VAL A 129 0.70 1.43 -4.81
C VAL A 129 1.43 0.50 -5.79
N ALA A 130 1.20 0.72 -7.08
CA ALA A 130 1.70 -0.19 -8.12
C ALA A 130 3.21 -0.47 -8.06
N SER A 131 4.03 0.58 -7.90
CA SER A 131 5.50 0.48 -7.84
C SER A 131 5.99 -0.34 -6.66
N ASP A 132 5.29 -0.30 -5.53
CA ASP A 132 5.73 -0.92 -4.28
C ASP A 132 5.78 -2.44 -4.39
N TYR A 133 4.83 -3.05 -5.13
CA TYR A 133 4.83 -4.50 -5.37
C TYR A 133 6.08 -4.97 -6.10
N PHE A 134 6.52 -4.23 -7.13
CA PHE A 134 7.69 -4.60 -7.92
C PHE A 134 8.98 -4.33 -7.15
N GLN A 135 9.04 -3.24 -6.40
CA GLN A 135 10.16 -2.97 -5.51
C GLN A 135 10.29 -4.05 -4.41
N ALA A 136 9.19 -4.48 -3.82
CA ALA A 136 9.19 -5.52 -2.81
C ALA A 136 9.65 -6.87 -3.35
N LEU A 137 9.25 -7.23 -4.57
CA LEU A 137 9.77 -8.42 -5.27
C LEU A 137 11.28 -8.30 -5.49
N ALA A 138 11.76 -7.18 -6.02
CA ALA A 138 13.20 -6.94 -6.25
C ALA A 138 14.02 -7.00 -4.96
N ARG A 139 13.44 -6.52 -3.86
CA ARG A 139 14.05 -6.57 -2.52
C ARG A 139 13.83 -7.92 -1.81
N ALA A 140 13.12 -8.88 -2.42
CA ALA A 140 12.68 -10.13 -1.83
C ALA A 140 11.98 -9.95 -0.47
N GLU A 141 11.19 -8.90 -0.32
CA GLU A 141 10.28 -8.68 0.81
C GLU A 141 9.05 -9.60 0.70
N CYS A 142 8.66 -9.95 -0.52
CA CYS A 142 7.70 -11.01 -0.82
C CYS A 142 8.26 -11.93 -1.91
N ASP A 143 7.71 -13.14 -2.00
CA ASP A 143 8.11 -14.14 -2.99
C ASP A 143 7.22 -14.05 -4.24
N LEU A 144 5.97 -13.60 -4.06
CA LEU A 144 4.96 -13.48 -5.10
C LEU A 144 4.15 -12.19 -4.88
N ALA A 145 3.82 -11.49 -5.96
CA ALA A 145 2.84 -10.41 -5.94
C ALA A 145 1.66 -10.75 -6.85
N ILE A 146 0.45 -10.62 -6.32
CA ILE A 146 -0.80 -10.74 -7.09
C ILE A 146 -1.41 -9.35 -7.16
N CYS A 147 -1.59 -8.83 -8.36
CA CYS A 147 -2.13 -7.49 -8.54
C CYS A 147 -3.07 -7.40 -9.74
N TYR A 148 -3.92 -6.38 -9.74
CA TYR A 148 -4.66 -6.02 -10.94
C TYR A 148 -3.70 -5.44 -11.97
N TRP A 149 -3.87 -5.84 -13.22
CA TRP A 149 -3.11 -5.28 -14.32
C TRP A 149 -4.06 -4.80 -15.40
N PRO A 150 -4.02 -3.51 -15.78
CA PRO A 150 -4.88 -2.99 -16.84
C PRO A 150 -4.63 -3.69 -18.17
N VAL A 151 -5.69 -4.01 -18.89
CA VAL A 151 -5.58 -4.53 -20.26
C VAL A 151 -5.12 -3.40 -21.19
N GLY A 152 -4.06 -3.65 -21.94
CA GLY A 152 -3.45 -2.68 -22.85
C GLY A 152 -2.28 -1.92 -22.20
N ARG A 153 -2.07 -0.67 -22.64
CA ARG A 153 -0.95 0.15 -22.14
C ARG A 153 -1.21 0.60 -20.71
N CYS A 154 -0.27 0.31 -19.82
CA CYS A 154 -0.24 0.87 -18.47
C CYS A 154 0.58 2.16 -18.48
N ASP A 155 -0.04 3.28 -18.10
CA ASP A 155 0.64 4.60 -18.06
C ASP A 155 1.53 4.77 -16.81
N LEU A 156 1.64 3.74 -15.98
CA LEU A 156 2.49 3.77 -14.80
C LEU A 156 3.92 3.45 -15.20
N ASP A 157 4.85 4.26 -14.71
CA ASP A 157 6.28 4.02 -14.85
C ASP A 157 6.71 2.92 -13.88
N ILE A 158 6.62 1.67 -14.35
CA ILE A 158 6.94 0.48 -13.57
C ILE A 158 7.91 -0.38 -14.38
N ASP A 159 9.11 -0.57 -13.82
CA ASP A 159 10.05 -1.53 -14.38
C ASP A 159 9.62 -2.96 -14.04
N THR A 160 9.19 -3.69 -15.06
CA THR A 160 8.81 -5.10 -14.96
C THR A 160 9.87 -6.05 -15.54
N SER A 161 11.01 -5.54 -15.98
CA SER A 161 12.03 -6.30 -16.72
C SER A 161 12.63 -7.46 -15.91
N ALA A 162 12.72 -7.30 -14.60
CA ALA A 162 13.22 -8.32 -13.66
C ALA A 162 12.17 -9.32 -13.18
N CYS A 163 10.90 -9.19 -13.63
CA CYS A 163 9.81 -10.02 -13.15
C CYS A 163 9.25 -10.92 -14.26
N THR A 164 9.02 -12.19 -13.93
CA THR A 164 8.15 -13.05 -14.74
C THR A 164 6.72 -12.95 -14.22
N TYR A 165 5.75 -12.94 -15.13
CA TYR A 165 4.34 -12.86 -14.74
C TYR A 165 3.47 -13.86 -15.48
N ARG A 166 2.32 -14.21 -14.87
CA ARG A 166 1.26 -14.97 -15.49
C ARG A 166 -0.10 -14.34 -15.17
N VAL A 167 -0.98 -14.33 -16.15
CA VAL A 167 -2.38 -14.00 -15.94
C VAL A 167 -3.06 -15.21 -15.29
N ILE A 168 -3.61 -15.03 -14.09
CA ILE A 168 -4.28 -16.07 -13.29
C ILE A 168 -5.79 -15.91 -13.27
N GLY A 169 -6.31 -14.82 -13.86
CA GLY A 169 -7.74 -14.55 -13.97
C GLY A 169 -8.00 -13.19 -14.57
N HIS A 170 -9.27 -12.91 -14.79
CA HIS A 170 -9.74 -11.62 -15.27
C HIS A 170 -10.72 -11.02 -14.26
N GLU A 171 -10.68 -9.70 -14.11
CA GLU A 171 -11.55 -8.95 -13.24
C GLU A 171 -12.24 -7.85 -14.05
N ARG A 172 -13.51 -7.62 -13.81
CA ARG A 172 -14.25 -6.50 -14.40
C ARG A 172 -14.36 -5.37 -13.39
N LEU A 173 -14.14 -4.15 -13.84
CA LEU A 173 -14.50 -2.95 -13.10
C LEU A 173 -15.90 -2.54 -13.55
N ILE A 174 -16.86 -2.58 -12.65
CA ILE A 174 -18.24 -2.22 -12.91
C ILE A 174 -18.58 -0.87 -12.26
N PRO A 175 -19.30 0.03 -12.97
CA PRO A 175 -19.76 1.28 -12.37
C PRO A 175 -20.87 1.00 -11.35
N MET A 176 -20.74 1.54 -10.16
CA MET A 176 -21.66 1.37 -9.05
C MET A 176 -22.09 2.71 -8.47
N THR A 177 -23.34 2.81 -8.06
CA THR A 177 -23.91 3.92 -7.31
C THR A 177 -24.89 3.41 -6.28
N GLY A 178 -25.06 4.14 -5.18
CA GLY A 178 -26.11 3.85 -4.19
C GLY A 178 -27.52 4.08 -4.75
N LEU A 179 -28.51 3.55 -4.05
CA LEU A 179 -29.91 3.79 -4.35
C LEU A 179 -30.52 4.79 -3.35
N LYS A 180 -31.44 5.61 -3.83
CA LYS A 180 -32.30 6.44 -3.00
C LYS A 180 -33.40 5.59 -2.35
N ALA A 181 -34.16 6.17 -1.42
CA ALA A 181 -35.26 5.50 -0.74
C ALA A 181 -36.37 5.03 -1.70
N ASP A 182 -36.51 5.66 -2.85
CA ASP A 182 -37.46 5.29 -3.92
C ASP A 182 -36.93 4.23 -4.87
N GLY A 183 -35.73 3.70 -4.63
CA GLY A 183 -35.06 2.70 -5.48
C GLY A 183 -34.36 3.28 -6.72
N THR A 184 -34.38 4.59 -6.91
CA THR A 184 -33.66 5.23 -8.04
C THR A 184 -32.17 5.41 -7.72
N PRO A 185 -31.29 5.35 -8.75
CA PRO A 185 -29.85 5.59 -8.54
C PRO A 185 -29.53 6.97 -7.98
N CYS A 186 -28.62 7.06 -7.01
CA CYS A 186 -28.15 8.34 -6.48
C CYS A 186 -27.36 9.16 -7.52
N ALA A 187 -26.71 8.50 -8.45
CA ALA A 187 -25.93 9.12 -9.50
C ALA A 187 -26.12 8.36 -10.84
N GLN A 188 -26.16 9.08 -11.94
CA GLN A 188 -26.38 8.51 -13.27
C GLN A 188 -25.52 9.22 -14.32
N LEU A 189 -24.81 8.43 -15.13
CA LEU A 189 -24.06 8.94 -16.28
C LEU A 189 -25.01 9.32 -17.43
N PRO A 190 -24.63 10.34 -18.24
CA PRO A 190 -23.33 11.00 -18.28
C PRO A 190 -23.16 12.21 -17.35
N GLY A 191 -24.21 12.65 -16.62
CA GLY A 191 -24.21 13.91 -15.89
C GLY A 191 -24.28 15.13 -16.84
N THR A 192 -24.18 16.33 -16.26
CA THR A 192 -24.13 17.60 -17.02
C THR A 192 -23.05 18.51 -16.43
N ARG A 193 -22.68 19.58 -17.16
CA ARG A 193 -21.74 20.59 -16.63
C ARG A 193 -22.29 21.32 -15.40
N GLN A 194 -23.61 21.47 -15.30
CA GLN A 194 -24.28 22.13 -14.18
C GLN A 194 -24.47 21.15 -12.99
N GLN A 195 -24.62 19.86 -13.29
CA GLN A 195 -24.77 18.79 -12.31
C GLN A 195 -23.83 17.64 -12.67
N PRO A 196 -22.54 17.80 -12.41
CA PRO A 196 -21.57 16.74 -12.65
C PRO A 196 -21.79 15.58 -11.67
N VAL A 197 -21.55 14.38 -12.10
CA VAL A 197 -21.70 13.19 -11.27
C VAL A 197 -20.57 13.12 -10.24
N PRO A 198 -20.86 13.04 -8.94
CA PRO A 198 -19.86 12.86 -7.92
C PRO A 198 -19.17 11.50 -8.10
N TRP A 199 -17.83 11.53 -8.15
CA TRP A 199 -17.01 10.37 -8.38
C TRP A 199 -16.03 10.13 -7.24
N LEU A 200 -16.03 8.89 -6.71
CA LEU A 200 -15.10 8.40 -5.71
C LEU A 200 -13.96 7.70 -6.45
N ALA A 201 -12.78 8.29 -6.40
CA ALA A 201 -11.64 7.90 -7.21
C ALA A 201 -10.67 6.95 -6.49
N TYR A 202 -9.92 6.18 -7.26
CA TYR A 202 -8.68 5.56 -6.81
C TYR A 202 -7.50 6.52 -7.02
N PRO A 203 -6.41 6.39 -6.24
CA PRO A 203 -5.20 7.16 -6.48
C PRO A 203 -4.65 6.94 -7.89
N LYS A 204 -4.20 8.01 -8.53
CA LYS A 204 -3.69 7.97 -9.91
C LYS A 204 -2.49 7.03 -10.10
N ARG A 205 -1.69 6.82 -9.04
CA ARG A 205 -0.55 5.90 -9.03
C ARG A 205 -0.92 4.44 -8.74
N GLY A 206 -2.19 4.15 -8.47
CA GLY A 206 -2.70 2.80 -8.26
C GLY A 206 -3.07 2.11 -9.57
N LEU A 207 -2.97 0.77 -9.61
CA LEU A 207 -3.33 -0.02 -10.80
C LEU A 207 -4.81 0.12 -11.15
N LEU A 208 -5.71 0.10 -10.16
CA LEU A 208 -7.15 0.34 -10.39
C LEU A 208 -7.39 1.79 -10.87
N GLY A 209 -6.70 2.78 -10.30
CA GLY A 209 -6.80 4.17 -10.72
C GLY A 209 -6.36 4.36 -12.17
N SER A 210 -5.27 3.71 -12.59
CA SER A 210 -4.81 3.70 -13.98
C SER A 210 -5.84 3.06 -14.92
N ALA A 211 -6.42 1.91 -14.52
CA ALA A 211 -7.44 1.23 -15.32
C ALA A 211 -8.71 2.08 -15.50
N VAL A 212 -9.21 2.68 -14.41
CA VAL A 212 -10.37 3.58 -14.46
C VAL A 212 -10.08 4.81 -15.30
N LYS A 213 -8.90 5.45 -15.14
CA LYS A 213 -8.48 6.60 -15.95
C LYS A 213 -8.47 6.25 -17.44
N ALA A 214 -7.91 5.10 -17.82
CA ALA A 214 -7.88 4.62 -19.20
C ALA A 214 -9.30 4.40 -19.77
N HIS A 215 -10.22 3.89 -18.94
CA HIS A 215 -11.63 3.75 -19.29
C HIS A 215 -12.31 5.11 -19.47
N LEU A 216 -12.16 6.04 -18.53
CA LEU A 216 -12.74 7.38 -18.58
C LEU A 216 -12.30 8.17 -19.82
N ALA A 217 -11.05 8.00 -20.25
CA ALA A 217 -10.54 8.63 -21.47
C ALA A 217 -11.24 8.16 -22.75
N ARG A 218 -11.95 7.03 -22.70
CA ARG A 218 -12.72 6.47 -23.83
C ARG A 218 -14.21 6.82 -23.76
N LEU A 219 -14.66 7.39 -22.65
CA LEU A 219 -16.05 7.83 -22.52
C LEU A 219 -16.30 9.05 -23.40
N PRO A 220 -17.58 9.28 -23.83
CA PRO A 220 -17.94 10.47 -24.57
C PRO A 220 -17.54 11.75 -23.82
N GLN A 221 -17.10 12.77 -24.54
CA GLN A 221 -16.72 14.08 -23.98
C GLN A 221 -17.85 14.77 -23.21
N SER A 222 -19.10 14.35 -23.44
CA SER A 222 -20.28 14.82 -22.71
C SER A 222 -20.37 14.29 -21.27
N THR A 223 -19.54 13.32 -20.92
CA THR A 223 -19.54 12.75 -19.55
C THR A 223 -18.88 13.73 -18.57
N CYS A 224 -19.67 14.19 -17.60
CA CYS A 224 -19.25 15.17 -16.61
C CYS A 224 -19.11 14.51 -15.22
N LEU A 225 -17.88 14.33 -14.76
CA LEU A 225 -17.54 13.76 -13.45
C LEU A 225 -16.80 14.78 -12.59
N THR A 226 -17.09 14.79 -11.28
CA THR A 226 -16.34 15.58 -10.31
C THR A 226 -15.79 14.67 -9.23
N ALA A 227 -14.46 14.59 -9.10
CA ALA A 227 -13.82 13.81 -8.07
C ALA A 227 -14.13 14.41 -6.69
N GLN A 228 -14.71 13.62 -5.80
CA GLN A 228 -15.07 14.01 -4.43
C GLN A 228 -13.99 13.59 -3.42
N SER A 229 -13.44 12.40 -3.59
CA SER A 229 -12.39 11.88 -2.73
C SER A 229 -11.56 10.82 -3.46
N GLU A 230 -10.38 10.55 -2.95
CA GLU A 230 -9.54 9.43 -3.39
C GLU A 230 -9.37 8.43 -2.23
N ASN A 231 -9.51 7.14 -2.53
CA ASN A 231 -9.26 6.07 -1.58
C ASN A 231 -8.54 4.90 -2.26
N LEU A 232 -7.54 4.36 -1.59
CA LEU A 232 -6.77 3.21 -2.09
C LEU A 232 -7.58 1.90 -2.03
N TYR A 233 -8.50 1.80 -1.07
CA TYR A 233 -9.21 0.56 -0.76
C TYR A 233 -10.58 0.52 -1.43
N ALA A 234 -10.80 -0.47 -2.28
CA ALA A 234 -12.09 -0.69 -2.96
C ALA A 234 -13.24 -0.89 -1.95
N ALA A 235 -12.99 -1.55 -0.82
CA ALA A 235 -13.98 -1.73 0.25
C ALA A 235 -14.46 -0.38 0.83
N GLY A 236 -13.53 0.54 1.14
CA GLY A 236 -13.91 1.87 1.63
C GLY A 236 -14.67 2.69 0.59
N ILE A 237 -14.32 2.57 -0.69
CA ILE A 237 -15.08 3.21 -1.78
C ILE A 237 -16.47 2.61 -1.87
N LYS A 238 -16.61 1.27 -1.76
CA LYS A 238 -17.90 0.57 -1.79
C LYS A 238 -18.86 1.14 -0.72
N GLU A 239 -18.40 1.23 0.52
CA GLU A 239 -19.22 1.77 1.62
C GLU A 239 -19.71 3.20 1.34
N LEU A 240 -18.82 4.07 0.84
CA LEU A 240 -19.20 5.43 0.46
C LEU A 240 -20.20 5.46 -0.71
N VAL A 241 -20.07 4.56 -1.67
CA VAL A 241 -21.03 4.41 -2.77
C VAL A 241 -22.39 4.00 -2.24
N LEU A 242 -22.46 3.01 -1.34
CA LEU A 242 -23.70 2.54 -0.73
C LEU A 242 -24.40 3.64 0.08
N LEU A 243 -23.62 4.50 0.74
CA LEU A 243 -24.14 5.67 1.46
C LEU A 243 -24.55 6.84 0.54
N GLY A 244 -24.41 6.70 -0.79
CA GLY A 244 -24.85 7.70 -1.76
C GLY A 244 -23.90 8.89 -1.96
N TYR A 245 -22.64 8.83 -1.50
CA TYR A 245 -21.67 9.91 -1.67
C TYR A 245 -21.20 10.10 -3.11
N GLY A 246 -21.52 9.17 -4.01
CA GLY A 246 -21.16 9.26 -5.41
C GLY A 246 -21.18 7.89 -6.10
N MET A 247 -20.57 7.84 -7.27
CA MET A 247 -20.35 6.59 -8.00
C MET A 247 -18.88 6.23 -8.05
N SER A 248 -18.58 4.96 -8.29
CA SER A 248 -17.22 4.49 -8.57
C SER A 248 -17.24 3.25 -9.45
N TRP A 249 -16.06 2.91 -10.00
CA TRP A 249 -15.83 1.63 -10.67
C TRP A 249 -15.20 0.67 -9.67
N LEU A 250 -15.92 -0.37 -9.30
CA LEU A 250 -15.48 -1.37 -8.32
C LEU A 250 -15.16 -2.70 -9.00
N PRO A 251 -14.17 -3.47 -8.51
CA PRO A 251 -13.99 -4.84 -8.94
C PRO A 251 -15.27 -5.65 -8.70
N GLU A 252 -15.74 -6.37 -9.71
CA GLU A 252 -17.01 -7.09 -9.67
C GLU A 252 -17.10 -8.06 -8.49
N ARG A 253 -16.01 -8.77 -8.19
CA ARG A 253 -15.99 -9.69 -7.04
C ARG A 253 -16.09 -9.02 -5.67
N ASN A 254 -15.85 -7.73 -5.57
CA ASN A 254 -16.07 -6.98 -4.32
C ASN A 254 -17.56 -6.68 -4.09
N VAL A 255 -18.40 -6.85 -5.12
CA VAL A 255 -19.81 -6.47 -5.13
C VAL A 255 -20.71 -7.70 -5.24
N ALA A 256 -20.24 -8.80 -5.86
CA ALA A 256 -21.00 -10.02 -6.11
C ALA A 256 -21.35 -10.84 -4.85
N ALA A 257 -20.92 -10.41 -3.67
CA ALA A 257 -21.19 -11.08 -2.39
C ALA A 257 -22.42 -10.51 -1.66
N GLU A 258 -23.20 -9.69 -2.30
CA GLU A 258 -24.48 -9.12 -1.88
C GLU A 258 -25.51 -9.35 -2.98
#